data_eb3de6146f6da198f34019e8a2783c6a
#
_entry.id   eb3de6146f6da198f34019e8a2783c6a
#
_cell.length_a   1.000
_cell.length_b   1.000
_cell.length_c   1.000
_cell.angle_alpha   90.00
_cell.angle_beta   90.00
_cell.angle_gamma   90.00
#
_symmetry.space_group_name_H-M   'P 1'
#
loop_
_entity.id
_entity.type
_entity.pdbx_description
1 polymer ?
#
loop_
_entity_poly.entity_id
_entity_poly.type
_entity_poly.pdbx_seq_one_letter_code
_entity_poly.pdbx_strand_id
1 'polypeptide(L)'
;MLKRLWLIFGPLLVAGVLVLLLIFFYPSSKSHNLMEEKYSAASISAESFKERSQKVRALTDPDMRFIPFFGSSEWNRFDNMHPAVLAEKYNRSYRPYFLGQAGAASLSQYFGMQQITSELENKQAVFVISPQWFTKEDHDPTIFQTYFNNDQLTSFLENQSGDAASQFAANRLLKQNPGISLKGIVEKLAKNEQLSDFDHSIITASAEFNEKQSALFGQFSIRGRLSYKDHVEKYLGNLPDQFSYEELEAIARKEGEENTTNNDLGVDNHFYNNQLKKDLKKWEGSQKNFNFLKSPEYNDLQLVLDQFAKSKVNVIFVFQPVNKKWMDYTGLSEEMYQHTVEKIRYQLESQGFTNIADFSKDGDEPYFVKDTIHIGWLGWLAFDKVVNPFLSNPTTAPNYQMNNRFFSQDWADYDGNIKDFQ
;
A
#
# COMPACT_ATOMS: atom_id res chain seq x y z
N MET A 1 41.38 -27.12 -25.60
CA MET A 1 40.28 -26.12 -25.64
C MET A 1 39.27 -26.34 -24.48
N LEU A 2 38.67 -27.50 -24.33
CA LEU A 2 37.73 -27.86 -23.23
C LEU A 2 38.30 -27.59 -21.83
N LYS A 3 39.54 -27.94 -21.53
CA LYS A 3 40.19 -27.74 -20.23
C LYS A 3 40.36 -26.24 -19.88
N ARG A 4 40.56 -25.36 -20.85
CA ARG A 4 40.64 -23.91 -20.65
C ARG A 4 39.24 -23.31 -20.44
N LEU A 5 38.23 -23.78 -21.17
CA LEU A 5 36.83 -23.41 -20.97
C LEU A 5 36.32 -23.82 -19.57
N TRP A 6 36.70 -25.03 -19.13
CA TRP A 6 36.36 -25.49 -17.78
C TRP A 6 37.00 -24.64 -16.67
N LEU A 7 38.25 -24.22 -16.84
CA LEU A 7 38.94 -23.37 -15.88
C LEU A 7 38.30 -21.96 -15.77
N ILE A 8 37.65 -21.48 -16.85
CA ILE A 8 36.96 -20.17 -16.85
C ILE A 8 35.51 -20.30 -16.38
N PHE A 9 34.75 -21.24 -16.94
CA PHE A 9 33.32 -21.36 -16.70
C PHE A 9 32.96 -22.38 -15.61
N GLY A 10 33.87 -23.33 -15.31
CA GLY A 10 33.65 -24.36 -14.29
C GLY A 10 33.33 -23.78 -12.90
N PRO A 11 34.16 -22.85 -12.38
CA PRO A 11 33.86 -22.21 -11.08
C PRO A 11 32.50 -21.47 -11.06
N LEU A 12 32.13 -20.79 -12.16
CA LEU A 12 30.87 -20.10 -12.29
C LEU A 12 29.70 -21.08 -12.29
N LEU A 13 29.82 -22.19 -13.00
CA LEU A 13 28.80 -23.24 -13.05
C LEU A 13 28.64 -23.93 -11.69
N VAL A 14 29.76 -24.25 -11.03
CA VAL A 14 29.72 -24.81 -9.66
C VAL A 14 29.11 -23.83 -8.68
N ALA A 15 29.48 -22.56 -8.73
CA ALA A 15 28.87 -21.52 -7.90
C ALA A 15 27.35 -21.40 -8.13
N GLY A 16 26.91 -21.42 -9.41
CA GLY A 16 25.51 -21.42 -9.77
C GLY A 16 24.76 -22.64 -9.20
N VAL A 17 25.31 -23.83 -9.33
CA VAL A 17 24.74 -25.06 -8.76
C VAL A 17 24.67 -24.97 -7.22
N LEU A 18 25.71 -24.48 -6.56
CA LEU A 18 25.71 -24.32 -5.10
C LEU A 18 24.65 -23.33 -4.63
N VAL A 19 24.47 -22.21 -5.35
CA VAL A 19 23.41 -21.23 -5.04
C VAL A 19 22.03 -21.85 -5.22
N LEU A 20 21.80 -22.60 -6.30
CA LEU A 20 20.53 -23.31 -6.50
C LEU A 20 20.27 -24.33 -5.38
N LEU A 21 21.27 -25.14 -5.03
CA LEU A 21 21.15 -26.08 -3.91
C LEU A 21 20.85 -25.37 -2.59
N LEU A 22 21.51 -24.23 -2.33
CA LEU A 22 21.24 -23.42 -1.14
C LEU A 22 19.76 -22.95 -1.12
N ILE A 23 19.25 -22.43 -2.24
CA ILE A 23 17.86 -21.98 -2.35
C ILE A 23 16.89 -23.15 -2.13
N PHE A 24 17.12 -24.29 -2.81
CA PHE A 24 16.21 -25.44 -2.73
C PHE A 24 16.17 -26.13 -1.35
N PHE A 25 17.31 -26.20 -0.67
CA PHE A 25 17.41 -26.84 0.65
C PHE A 25 17.24 -25.85 1.81
N TYR A 26 17.05 -24.56 1.51
CA TYR A 26 16.82 -23.57 2.55
C TYR A 26 15.42 -23.77 3.16
N PRO A 27 15.30 -23.85 4.50
CA PRO A 27 13.98 -23.99 5.13
C PRO A 27 13.13 -22.74 4.88
N SER A 28 11.93 -22.93 4.34
CA SER A 28 10.96 -21.86 4.08
C SER A 28 10.33 -21.31 5.37
N SER A 29 10.24 -22.13 6.42
CA SER A 29 9.71 -21.71 7.71
C SER A 29 10.82 -21.33 8.69
N LYS A 30 10.74 -20.16 9.30
CA LYS A 30 11.59 -19.73 10.41
C LYS A 30 10.79 -19.57 11.68
N SER A 31 11.49 -19.70 12.82
CA SER A 31 10.96 -19.30 14.12
C SER A 31 10.60 -17.81 14.10
N HIS A 32 9.47 -17.48 14.70
CA HIS A 32 9.05 -16.11 14.93
C HIS A 32 10.06 -15.37 15.82
N ASN A 33 10.27 -14.11 15.52
CA ASN A 33 11.04 -13.19 16.33
C ASN A 33 10.34 -11.83 16.30
N LEU A 34 9.63 -11.52 17.37
CA LEU A 34 8.80 -10.33 17.47
C LEU A 34 9.55 -9.03 17.13
N MET A 35 10.83 -8.92 17.50
CA MET A 35 11.61 -7.71 17.19
C MET A 35 11.93 -7.60 15.70
N GLU A 36 12.31 -8.70 15.04
CA GLU A 36 12.54 -8.70 13.59
C GLU A 36 11.25 -8.40 12.82
N GLU A 37 10.12 -8.88 13.29
CA GLU A 37 8.81 -8.62 12.71
C GLU A 37 8.37 -7.17 12.90
N LYS A 38 8.62 -6.57 14.08
CA LYS A 38 8.45 -5.12 14.29
C LYS A 38 9.35 -4.29 13.37
N TYR A 39 10.60 -4.72 13.17
CA TYR A 39 11.52 -4.05 12.25
C TYR A 39 11.03 -4.10 10.82
N SER A 40 10.54 -5.25 10.36
CA SER A 40 9.99 -5.39 9.02
C SER A 40 8.69 -4.60 8.85
N ALA A 41 7.83 -4.60 9.86
CA ALA A 41 6.54 -3.89 9.85
C ALA A 41 6.69 -2.37 9.70
N ALA A 42 7.73 -1.77 10.27
CA ALA A 42 8.03 -0.34 10.16
C ALA A 42 9.02 -0.01 9.02
N SER A 43 9.43 -0.99 8.24
CA SER A 43 10.34 -0.79 7.10
C SER A 43 9.56 -0.37 5.87
N ILE A 44 9.64 0.91 5.52
CA ILE A 44 8.96 1.48 4.34
C ILE A 44 9.99 1.60 3.22
N SER A 45 10.12 0.53 2.42
CA SER A 45 11.03 0.46 1.27
C SER A 45 10.43 -0.40 0.16
N ALA A 46 10.93 -0.23 -1.08
CA ALA A 46 10.51 -1.07 -2.20
C ALA A 46 10.84 -2.56 -1.97
N GLU A 47 11.91 -2.85 -1.26
CA GLU A 47 12.29 -4.21 -0.89
C GLU A 47 11.29 -4.80 0.10
N SER A 48 10.95 -4.10 1.19
CA SER A 48 10.00 -4.59 2.19
C SER A 48 8.59 -4.77 1.60
N PHE A 49 8.20 -3.92 0.64
CA PHE A 49 6.92 -4.06 -0.06
C PHE A 49 6.86 -5.36 -0.88
N LYS A 50 7.97 -5.79 -1.49
CA LYS A 50 8.06 -6.99 -2.34
C LYS A 50 8.42 -8.27 -1.58
N GLU A 51 8.87 -8.16 -0.33
CA GLU A 51 9.41 -9.29 0.43
C GLU A 51 8.32 -10.12 1.11
N ARG A 52 7.96 -11.27 0.50
CA ARG A 52 6.89 -12.15 0.98
C ARG A 52 7.16 -12.72 2.37
N SER A 53 8.36 -13.28 2.59
CA SER A 53 8.65 -14.04 3.81
C SER A 53 8.56 -13.21 5.08
N GLN A 54 8.90 -11.92 5.02
CA GLN A 54 8.76 -10.99 6.15
C GLN A 54 7.30 -10.68 6.44
N LYS A 55 6.48 -10.44 5.40
CA LYS A 55 5.04 -10.20 5.52
C LYS A 55 4.34 -11.41 6.16
N VAL A 56 4.56 -12.59 5.59
CA VAL A 56 3.96 -13.83 6.08
C VAL A 56 4.32 -14.07 7.54
N ARG A 57 5.61 -13.95 7.92
CA ARG A 57 6.03 -14.12 9.32
C ARG A 57 5.32 -13.17 10.26
N ALA A 58 5.32 -11.87 9.97
CA ALA A 58 4.67 -10.89 10.83
C ALA A 58 3.15 -11.14 10.93
N LEU A 59 2.46 -11.38 9.80
CA LEU A 59 1.01 -11.58 9.79
C LEU A 59 0.56 -12.92 10.43
N THR A 60 1.48 -13.86 10.64
CA THR A 60 1.25 -15.15 11.31
C THR A 60 1.89 -15.23 12.69
N ASP A 61 2.45 -14.13 13.23
CA ASP A 61 3.05 -14.11 14.57
C ASP A 61 2.02 -14.53 15.63
N PRO A 62 2.36 -15.51 16.50
CA PRO A 62 1.42 -16.03 17.51
C PRO A 62 1.23 -15.10 18.70
N ASP A 63 2.19 -14.22 18.97
CA ASP A 63 2.23 -13.39 20.18
C ASP A 63 1.76 -11.96 19.92
N MET A 64 1.83 -11.49 18.66
CA MET A 64 1.46 -10.13 18.27
C MET A 64 0.62 -10.12 16.99
N ARG A 65 -0.50 -9.45 17.05
CA ARG A 65 -1.36 -9.25 15.88
C ARG A 65 -0.85 -8.12 15.01
N PHE A 66 -0.13 -8.44 13.96
CA PHE A 66 0.21 -7.47 12.92
C PHE A 66 -0.97 -7.28 11.96
N ILE A 67 -1.30 -6.02 11.69
CA ILE A 67 -2.42 -5.63 10.81
C ILE A 67 -1.85 -4.97 9.57
N PRO A 68 -2.21 -5.41 8.35
CA PRO A 68 -1.76 -4.76 7.12
C PRO A 68 -2.38 -3.37 6.97
N PHE A 69 -1.52 -2.36 6.80
CA PHE A 69 -1.86 -0.98 6.51
C PHE A 69 -1.44 -0.68 5.07
N PHE A 70 -2.40 -0.76 4.17
CA PHE A 70 -2.22 -0.47 2.74
C PHE A 70 -2.37 1.02 2.48
N GLY A 71 -1.67 1.50 1.44
CA GLY A 71 -1.70 2.91 1.05
C GLY A 71 -0.50 3.25 0.18
N SER A 72 0.00 4.48 0.27
CA SER A 72 1.11 4.97 -0.53
C SER A 72 2.17 5.66 0.34
N SER A 73 2.50 6.91 0.02
CA SER A 73 3.57 7.69 0.67
C SER A 73 3.20 8.28 2.03
N GLU A 74 1.94 8.24 2.44
CA GLU A 74 1.48 8.76 3.72
C GLU A 74 2.21 8.11 4.90
N TRP A 75 2.50 6.81 4.82
CA TRP A 75 3.19 6.08 5.89
C TRP A 75 4.61 6.59 6.18
N ASN A 76 5.21 7.36 5.26
CA ASN A 76 6.52 7.97 5.47
C ASN A 76 6.47 9.28 6.28
N ARG A 77 5.29 9.70 6.74
CA ARG A 77 5.11 10.97 7.48
C ARG A 77 5.15 10.74 9.00
N PHE A 78 6.26 10.17 9.46
CA PHE A 78 6.47 9.90 10.88
C PHE A 78 6.56 11.18 11.71
N ASP A 79 5.88 11.17 12.86
CA ASP A 79 5.95 12.11 13.95
C ASP A 79 5.48 11.42 15.25
N ASN A 80 5.34 12.15 16.34
CA ASN A 80 4.93 11.60 17.63
C ASN A 80 3.56 10.89 17.59
N MET A 81 2.67 11.30 16.69
CA MET A 81 1.30 10.77 16.60
C MET A 81 1.14 9.66 15.56
N HIS A 82 2.23 9.28 14.86
CA HIS A 82 2.16 8.24 13.85
C HIS A 82 1.64 6.90 14.42
N PRO A 83 0.78 6.15 13.70
CA PRO A 83 0.14 4.93 14.21
C PRO A 83 1.11 3.87 14.76
N ALA A 84 2.30 3.72 14.15
CA ALA A 84 3.34 2.81 14.67
C ALA A 84 3.87 3.25 16.04
N VAL A 85 4.06 4.56 16.24
CA VAL A 85 4.56 5.13 17.48
C VAL A 85 3.54 4.96 18.60
N LEU A 86 2.27 5.32 18.34
CA LEU A 86 1.20 5.18 19.32
C LEU A 86 0.95 3.71 19.69
N ALA A 87 0.96 2.79 18.70
CA ALA A 87 0.76 1.38 18.96
C ALA A 87 1.89 0.76 19.81
N GLU A 88 3.13 1.19 19.59
CA GLU A 88 4.28 0.74 20.37
C GLU A 88 4.31 1.37 21.77
N LYS A 89 4.19 2.69 21.87
CA LYS A 89 4.24 3.42 23.17
C LYS A 89 3.19 2.91 24.16
N TYR A 90 1.96 2.70 23.66
CA TYR A 90 0.83 2.32 24.53
C TYR A 90 0.52 0.81 24.52
N ASN A 91 1.47 0.01 24.03
CA ASN A 91 1.40 -1.45 24.01
C ASN A 91 0.03 -1.96 23.56
N ARG A 92 -0.45 -1.48 22.40
CA ARG A 92 -1.75 -1.90 21.86
C ARG A 92 -1.75 -3.38 21.50
N SER A 93 -2.94 -3.98 21.44
CA SER A 93 -3.14 -5.38 21.07
C SER A 93 -2.79 -5.70 19.61
N TYR A 94 -2.30 -4.72 18.85
CA TYR A 94 -1.91 -4.85 17.46
C TYR A 94 -0.67 -4.00 17.13
N ARG A 95 -0.03 -4.31 16.01
CA ARG A 95 1.00 -3.46 15.38
C ARG A 95 0.66 -3.24 13.91
N PRO A 96 0.73 -1.99 13.39
CA PRO A 96 0.64 -1.74 11.97
C PRO A 96 1.77 -2.43 11.21
N TYR A 97 1.45 -3.09 10.09
CA TYR A 97 2.41 -3.55 9.10
C TYR A 97 2.23 -2.72 7.84
N PHE A 98 3.17 -1.83 7.55
CA PHE A 98 3.01 -0.86 6.45
C PHE A 98 3.31 -1.48 5.09
N LEU A 99 2.31 -1.48 4.23
CA LEU A 99 2.34 -1.96 2.85
C LEU A 99 2.06 -0.82 1.85
N GLY A 100 2.58 0.37 2.14
CA GLY A 100 2.45 1.55 1.30
C GLY A 100 3.81 2.10 0.89
N GLN A 101 3.92 2.53 -0.36
CA GLN A 101 5.13 3.10 -0.94
C GLN A 101 4.79 4.29 -1.83
N ALA A 102 5.71 5.25 -1.91
CA ALA A 102 5.52 6.46 -2.71
C ALA A 102 5.12 6.14 -4.16
N GLY A 103 3.92 6.57 -4.56
CA GLY A 103 3.36 6.31 -5.88
C GLY A 103 2.76 4.91 -6.08
N ALA A 104 2.78 4.04 -5.07
CA ALA A 104 2.03 2.79 -5.11
C ALA A 104 0.53 3.12 -5.02
N ALA A 105 -0.21 2.77 -6.07
CA ALA A 105 -1.66 2.90 -6.14
C ALA A 105 -2.33 1.52 -6.14
N SER A 106 -3.62 1.43 -6.39
CA SER A 106 -4.41 0.20 -6.22
C SER A 106 -3.86 -1.00 -6.96
N LEU A 107 -3.36 -0.85 -8.18
CA LEU A 107 -2.80 -1.99 -8.93
C LEU A 107 -1.57 -2.60 -8.24
N SER A 108 -0.65 -1.77 -7.72
CA SER A 108 0.51 -2.24 -6.97
C SER A 108 0.10 -2.91 -5.66
N GLN A 109 -0.92 -2.37 -4.97
CA GLN A 109 -1.48 -2.97 -3.76
C GLN A 109 -2.10 -4.33 -4.06
N TYR A 110 -2.89 -4.45 -5.12
CA TYR A 110 -3.51 -5.71 -5.51
C TYR A 110 -2.47 -6.83 -5.73
N PHE A 111 -1.40 -6.55 -6.50
CA PHE A 111 -0.35 -7.55 -6.71
C PHE A 111 0.46 -7.83 -5.44
N GLY A 112 0.66 -6.84 -4.59
CA GLY A 112 1.28 -7.01 -3.26
C GLY A 112 0.46 -7.92 -2.33
N MET A 113 -0.87 -7.86 -2.41
CA MET A 113 -1.81 -8.72 -1.66
C MET A 113 -1.73 -10.18 -2.10
N GLN A 114 -1.42 -10.46 -3.37
CA GLN A 114 -1.35 -11.82 -3.88
C GLN A 114 -0.35 -12.70 -3.12
N GLN A 115 0.71 -12.12 -2.58
CA GLN A 115 1.71 -12.82 -1.78
C GLN A 115 1.23 -13.25 -0.37
N ILE A 116 0.11 -12.70 0.09
CA ILE A 116 -0.38 -12.84 1.48
C ILE A 116 -1.89 -13.12 1.54
N THR A 117 -2.48 -13.69 0.50
CA THR A 117 -3.94 -13.93 0.44
C THR A 117 -4.44 -14.81 1.57
N SER A 118 -3.69 -15.85 1.94
CA SER A 118 -3.99 -16.74 3.07
C SER A 118 -3.90 -16.03 4.42
N GLU A 119 -2.94 -15.12 4.57
CA GLU A 119 -2.74 -14.35 5.80
C GLU A 119 -3.77 -13.23 5.96
N LEU A 120 -4.44 -12.85 4.87
CA LEU A 120 -5.54 -11.86 4.88
C LEU A 120 -6.90 -12.47 5.26
N GLU A 121 -7.08 -13.78 5.12
CA GLU A 121 -8.38 -14.42 5.32
C GLU A 121 -8.98 -14.12 6.70
N ASN A 122 -10.21 -13.56 6.69
CA ASN A 122 -10.98 -13.21 7.90
C ASN A 122 -10.23 -12.26 8.86
N LYS A 123 -9.29 -11.46 8.36
CA LYS A 123 -8.52 -10.48 9.14
C LYS A 123 -9.10 -9.07 9.01
N GLN A 124 -8.54 -8.15 9.79
CA GLN A 124 -8.76 -6.71 9.62
C GLN A 124 -7.64 -6.09 8.79
N ALA A 125 -7.95 -5.00 8.10
CA ALA A 125 -6.98 -4.18 7.39
C ALA A 125 -7.34 -2.69 7.45
N VAL A 126 -6.36 -1.84 7.19
CA VAL A 126 -6.54 -0.41 6.93
C VAL A 126 -6.13 -0.15 5.49
N PHE A 127 -6.93 0.60 4.75
CA PHE A 127 -6.60 1.01 3.38
C PHE A 127 -6.80 2.51 3.23
N VAL A 128 -5.70 3.24 3.09
CA VAL A 128 -5.73 4.68 2.82
C VAL A 128 -5.89 4.91 1.34
N ILE A 129 -6.88 5.71 0.96
CA ILE A 129 -7.13 6.14 -0.41
C ILE A 129 -6.81 7.63 -0.53
N SER A 130 -5.91 7.98 -1.44
CA SER A 130 -5.71 9.36 -1.83
C SER A 130 -6.47 9.63 -3.13
N PRO A 131 -7.48 10.53 -3.14
CA PRO A 131 -8.20 10.89 -4.36
C PRO A 131 -7.30 11.39 -5.50
N GLN A 132 -6.09 11.81 -5.20
CA GLN A 132 -5.09 12.24 -6.18
C GLN A 132 -4.48 11.10 -6.99
N TRP A 133 -4.69 9.83 -6.62
CA TRP A 133 -4.30 8.70 -7.46
C TRP A 133 -5.17 8.60 -8.73
N PHE A 134 -6.38 9.16 -8.69
CA PHE A 134 -7.39 9.04 -9.75
C PHE A 134 -7.16 10.04 -10.89
N THR A 135 -5.93 10.05 -11.41
CA THR A 135 -5.60 10.89 -12.58
C THR A 135 -6.14 10.27 -13.85
N LYS A 136 -6.42 11.13 -14.86
CA LYS A 136 -6.92 10.68 -16.15
C LYS A 136 -5.89 9.83 -16.90
N GLU A 137 -4.64 10.21 -16.76
CA GLU A 137 -3.51 9.44 -17.29
C GLU A 137 -3.30 8.20 -16.43
N ASP A 138 -2.95 7.10 -17.07
CA ASP A 138 -2.57 5.87 -16.36
C ASP A 138 -1.30 6.09 -15.53
N HIS A 139 -1.13 5.32 -14.47
CA HIS A 139 0.07 5.37 -13.66
C HIS A 139 1.32 5.02 -14.47
N ASP A 140 2.44 5.67 -14.12
CA ASP A 140 3.73 5.42 -14.78
C ASP A 140 4.13 3.94 -14.61
N PRO A 141 4.30 3.19 -15.71
CA PRO A 141 4.73 1.79 -15.65
C PRO A 141 6.03 1.56 -14.86
N THR A 142 6.93 2.55 -14.84
CA THR A 142 8.20 2.46 -14.11
C THR A 142 7.97 2.37 -12.59
N ILE A 143 6.98 3.11 -12.09
CA ILE A 143 6.60 3.08 -10.67
C ILE A 143 6.03 1.70 -10.32
N PHE A 144 5.08 1.21 -11.13
CA PHE A 144 4.52 -0.14 -10.94
C PHE A 144 5.63 -1.21 -10.93
N GLN A 145 6.52 -1.21 -11.94
CA GLN A 145 7.62 -2.18 -12.06
C GLN A 145 8.61 -2.10 -10.89
N THR A 146 8.77 -0.93 -10.25
CA THR A 146 9.61 -0.78 -9.06
C THR A 146 9.07 -1.59 -7.88
N TYR A 147 7.75 -1.70 -7.75
CA TYR A 147 7.06 -2.39 -6.66
C TYR A 147 6.58 -3.81 -7.02
N PHE A 148 6.80 -4.23 -8.24
CA PHE A 148 6.41 -5.54 -8.75
C PHE A 148 7.59 -6.50 -8.84
N ASN A 149 7.37 -7.80 -8.58
CA ASN A 149 8.37 -8.86 -8.76
C ASN A 149 7.74 -10.18 -9.24
N ASN A 150 8.60 -11.16 -9.54
CA ASN A 150 8.16 -12.48 -10.03
C ASN A 150 7.37 -13.28 -8.98
N ASP A 151 7.64 -13.08 -7.68
CA ASP A 151 6.89 -13.76 -6.63
C ASP A 151 5.43 -13.26 -6.58
N GLN A 152 5.20 -11.96 -6.74
CA GLN A 152 3.85 -11.41 -6.88
C GLN A 152 3.15 -11.94 -8.14
N LEU A 153 3.88 -12.09 -9.27
CA LEU A 153 3.33 -12.68 -10.48
C LEU A 153 2.88 -14.13 -10.25
N THR A 154 3.77 -14.97 -9.72
CA THR A 154 3.47 -16.39 -9.53
C THR A 154 2.37 -16.59 -8.49
N SER A 155 2.36 -15.81 -7.41
CA SER A 155 1.27 -15.81 -6.43
C SER A 155 -0.07 -15.42 -7.06
N PHE A 156 -0.09 -14.41 -7.94
CA PHE A 156 -1.30 -14.05 -8.70
C PHE A 156 -1.78 -15.20 -9.60
N LEU A 157 -0.85 -15.84 -10.33
CA LEU A 157 -1.18 -16.95 -11.23
C LEU A 157 -1.65 -18.22 -10.50
N GLU A 158 -1.21 -18.43 -9.26
CA GLU A 158 -1.71 -19.52 -8.40
C GLU A 158 -3.09 -19.21 -7.81
N ASN A 159 -3.32 -17.97 -7.40
CA ASN A 159 -4.54 -17.55 -6.69
C ASN A 159 -5.70 -17.23 -7.64
N GLN A 160 -5.45 -17.03 -8.93
CA GLN A 160 -6.46 -16.61 -9.90
C GLN A 160 -7.53 -17.70 -10.10
N SER A 161 -8.77 -17.28 -10.35
CA SER A 161 -9.93 -18.15 -10.57
C SER A 161 -10.48 -18.09 -12.01
N GLY A 162 -9.83 -17.37 -12.93
CA GLY A 162 -10.31 -17.16 -14.30
C GLY A 162 -11.55 -16.25 -14.42
N ASP A 163 -11.93 -15.57 -13.32
CA ASP A 163 -13.06 -14.65 -13.30
C ASP A 163 -12.73 -13.28 -13.92
N ALA A 164 -13.71 -12.37 -13.92
CA ALA A 164 -13.56 -11.04 -14.49
C ALA A 164 -12.40 -10.24 -13.86
N ALA A 165 -12.20 -10.37 -12.54
CA ALA A 165 -11.09 -9.72 -11.84
C ALA A 165 -9.74 -10.29 -12.31
N SER A 166 -9.61 -11.61 -12.42
CA SER A 166 -8.40 -12.29 -12.91
C SER A 166 -8.05 -11.88 -14.34
N GLN A 167 -9.05 -11.80 -15.22
CA GLN A 167 -8.87 -11.37 -16.61
C GLN A 167 -8.46 -9.89 -16.69
N PHE A 168 -9.14 -9.03 -15.91
CA PHE A 168 -8.82 -7.60 -15.86
C PHE A 168 -7.40 -7.39 -15.34
N ALA A 169 -7.02 -8.05 -14.25
CA ALA A 169 -5.68 -7.97 -13.67
C ALA A 169 -4.60 -8.43 -14.66
N ALA A 170 -4.82 -9.52 -15.40
CA ALA A 170 -3.90 -10.01 -16.44
C ALA A 170 -3.71 -8.97 -17.56
N ASN A 171 -4.80 -8.33 -18.03
CA ASN A 171 -4.74 -7.27 -19.03
C ASN A 171 -3.97 -6.04 -18.53
N ARG A 172 -4.23 -5.61 -17.26
CA ARG A 172 -3.50 -4.51 -16.64
C ARG A 172 -2.01 -4.81 -16.52
N LEU A 173 -1.67 -6.04 -16.12
CA LEU A 173 -0.30 -6.50 -15.97
C LEU A 173 0.48 -6.47 -17.29
N LEU A 174 -0.12 -6.96 -18.38
CA LEU A 174 0.47 -6.90 -19.71
C LEU A 174 0.70 -5.46 -20.20
N LYS A 175 -0.21 -4.55 -19.85
CA LYS A 175 -0.09 -3.13 -20.18
C LYS A 175 1.03 -2.46 -19.39
N GLN A 176 1.12 -2.71 -18.09
CA GLN A 176 2.08 -2.07 -17.18
C GLN A 176 3.47 -2.70 -17.22
N ASN A 177 3.57 -3.98 -17.61
CA ASN A 177 4.84 -4.70 -17.74
C ASN A 177 4.87 -5.61 -18.98
N PRO A 178 5.02 -5.05 -20.19
CA PRO A 178 4.99 -5.84 -21.44
C PRO A 178 6.08 -6.90 -21.56
N GLY A 179 7.17 -6.75 -20.79
CA GLY A 179 8.32 -7.68 -20.74
C GLY A 179 8.25 -8.74 -19.63
N ILE A 180 7.09 -8.95 -19.05
CA ILE A 180 6.90 -9.83 -17.90
C ILE A 180 7.30 -11.28 -18.19
N SER A 181 7.86 -11.97 -17.19
CA SER A 181 8.04 -13.42 -17.24
C SER A 181 6.70 -14.15 -17.32
N LEU A 182 6.70 -15.38 -17.82
CA LEU A 182 5.47 -16.19 -18.03
C LEU A 182 4.40 -15.46 -18.88
N LYS A 183 4.80 -14.52 -19.73
CA LYS A 183 3.91 -13.68 -20.53
C LYS A 183 2.85 -14.50 -21.28
N GLY A 184 3.22 -15.63 -21.90
CA GLY A 184 2.26 -16.48 -22.62
C GLY A 184 1.14 -17.02 -21.74
N ILE A 185 1.40 -17.29 -20.46
CA ILE A 185 0.39 -17.73 -19.48
C ILE A 185 -0.52 -16.55 -19.12
N VAL A 186 0.07 -15.37 -18.87
CA VAL A 186 -0.71 -14.15 -18.59
C VAL A 186 -1.60 -13.76 -19.77
N GLU A 187 -1.10 -13.91 -21.02
CA GLU A 187 -1.90 -13.65 -22.24
C GLU A 187 -3.10 -14.61 -22.39
N LYS A 188 -2.94 -15.89 -22.03
CA LYS A 188 -4.04 -16.85 -22.00
C LYS A 188 -5.11 -16.41 -21.00
N LEU A 189 -4.70 -16.06 -19.78
CA LEU A 189 -5.61 -15.61 -18.75
C LEU A 189 -6.34 -14.31 -19.15
N ALA A 190 -5.63 -13.35 -19.74
CA ALA A 190 -6.21 -12.10 -20.25
C ALA A 190 -7.29 -12.32 -21.33
N LYS A 191 -7.16 -13.41 -22.12
CA LYS A 191 -8.11 -13.80 -23.17
C LYS A 191 -9.19 -14.77 -22.69
N ASN A 192 -9.23 -15.08 -21.40
CA ASN A 192 -10.11 -16.13 -20.84
C ASN A 192 -9.89 -17.52 -21.45
N GLU A 193 -8.66 -17.82 -21.82
CA GLU A 193 -8.27 -19.16 -22.29
C GLU A 193 -7.94 -20.06 -21.09
N GLN A 194 -8.29 -21.34 -21.17
CA GLN A 194 -7.95 -22.30 -20.12
C GLN A 194 -6.44 -22.54 -20.07
N LEU A 195 -5.89 -22.56 -18.87
CA LEU A 195 -4.50 -22.96 -18.64
C LEU A 195 -4.38 -24.48 -18.72
N SER A 196 -3.34 -24.97 -19.40
CA SER A 196 -3.04 -26.40 -19.50
C SER A 196 -2.35 -26.92 -18.22
N ASP A 197 -2.33 -28.24 -18.03
CA ASP A 197 -1.57 -28.87 -16.94
C ASP A 197 -0.07 -28.49 -16.98
N PHE A 198 0.46 -28.27 -18.17
CA PHE A 198 1.84 -27.79 -18.34
C PHE A 198 2.00 -26.34 -17.85
N ASP A 199 1.05 -25.45 -18.13
CA ASP A 199 1.05 -24.07 -17.61
C ASP A 199 1.01 -24.10 -16.07
N HIS A 200 0.13 -24.91 -15.47
CA HIS A 200 0.05 -25.09 -14.04
C HIS A 200 1.36 -25.61 -13.42
N SER A 201 2.01 -26.60 -14.07
CA SER A 201 3.29 -27.12 -13.60
C SER A 201 4.38 -26.06 -13.60
N ILE A 202 4.41 -25.18 -14.62
CA ILE A 202 5.37 -24.08 -14.69
C ILE A 202 5.09 -23.04 -13.59
N ILE A 203 3.83 -22.68 -13.37
CA ILE A 203 3.40 -21.74 -12.33
C ILE A 203 3.87 -22.26 -10.97
N THR A 204 3.50 -23.49 -10.61
CA THR A 204 3.85 -24.10 -9.31
C THR A 204 5.36 -24.18 -9.10
N ALA A 205 6.11 -24.67 -10.08
CA ALA A 205 7.59 -24.74 -9.97
C ALA A 205 8.22 -23.33 -9.78
N SER A 206 7.69 -22.32 -10.47
CA SER A 206 8.17 -20.94 -10.37
C SER A 206 7.80 -20.32 -9.02
N ALA A 207 6.60 -20.59 -8.50
CA ALA A 207 6.15 -20.11 -7.21
C ALA A 207 6.97 -20.70 -6.06
N GLU A 208 7.18 -22.04 -6.07
CA GLU A 208 8.05 -22.71 -5.09
C GLU A 208 9.48 -22.14 -5.09
N PHE A 209 10.04 -21.87 -6.27
CA PHE A 209 11.36 -21.25 -6.37
C PHE A 209 11.39 -19.84 -5.78
N ASN A 210 10.39 -18.99 -6.12
CA ASN A 210 10.30 -17.62 -5.63
C ASN A 210 10.08 -17.58 -4.12
N GLU A 211 9.25 -18.48 -3.57
CA GLU A 211 9.03 -18.59 -2.12
C GLU A 211 10.33 -18.92 -1.39
N LYS A 212 11.08 -19.92 -1.84
CA LYS A 212 12.37 -20.29 -1.24
C LYS A 212 13.41 -19.18 -1.36
N GLN A 213 13.41 -18.48 -2.50
CA GLN A 213 14.27 -17.31 -2.70
C GLN A 213 13.92 -16.20 -1.69
N SER A 214 12.63 -15.88 -1.53
CA SER A 214 12.16 -14.91 -0.55
C SER A 214 12.53 -15.34 0.89
N ALA A 215 12.35 -16.60 1.25
CA ALA A 215 12.73 -17.14 2.55
C ALA A 215 14.23 -16.99 2.85
N LEU A 216 15.09 -17.18 1.85
CA LEU A 216 16.53 -17.02 1.99
C LEU A 216 16.93 -15.53 2.12
N PHE A 217 16.45 -14.67 1.23
CA PHE A 217 16.89 -13.27 1.17
C PHE A 217 16.19 -12.37 2.19
N GLY A 218 14.97 -12.67 2.59
CA GLY A 218 14.22 -11.93 3.60
C GLY A 218 14.86 -11.90 5.00
N GLN A 219 15.95 -12.67 5.20
CA GLN A 219 16.71 -12.65 6.45
C GLN A 219 17.72 -11.52 6.55
N PHE A 220 18.15 -10.99 5.41
CA PHE A 220 19.23 -10.01 5.35
C PHE A 220 18.74 -8.56 5.44
N SER A 221 17.58 -8.33 6.01
CA SER A 221 17.00 -6.98 6.15
C SER A 221 17.65 -6.16 7.29
N ILE A 222 18.86 -5.68 7.07
CA ILE A 222 19.53 -4.73 7.97
C ILE A 222 18.76 -3.40 8.02
N ARG A 223 18.10 -3.01 6.93
CA ARG A 223 17.36 -1.75 6.81
C ARG A 223 16.17 -1.66 7.76
N GLY A 224 15.47 -2.76 8.02
CA GLY A 224 14.30 -2.77 8.92
C GLY A 224 14.63 -2.28 10.33
N ARG A 225 15.76 -2.72 10.90
CA ARG A 225 16.21 -2.27 12.23
C ARG A 225 16.50 -0.78 12.29
N LEU A 226 17.18 -0.25 11.27
CA LEU A 226 17.46 1.19 11.19
C LEU A 226 16.18 2.01 11.02
N SER A 227 15.28 1.54 10.15
CA SER A 227 13.97 2.17 9.96
C SER A 227 13.17 2.22 11.26
N TYR A 228 13.10 1.13 12.03
CA TYR A 228 12.37 1.09 13.29
C TYR A 228 12.95 2.09 14.31
N LYS A 229 14.26 2.14 14.43
CA LYS A 229 14.94 3.10 15.31
C LYS A 229 14.63 4.54 14.93
N ASP A 230 14.70 4.85 13.63
CA ASP A 230 14.53 6.21 13.12
C ASP A 230 13.05 6.63 13.00
N HIS A 231 12.14 5.67 12.87
CA HIS A 231 10.73 5.92 12.62
C HIS A 231 9.84 5.69 13.85
N VAL A 232 10.26 4.86 14.80
CA VAL A 232 9.45 4.54 15.98
C VAL A 232 10.18 4.88 17.27
N GLU A 233 11.32 4.25 17.55
CA GLU A 233 11.99 4.36 18.86
C GLU A 233 12.29 5.79 19.25
N LYS A 234 12.75 6.65 18.33
CA LYS A 234 13.13 8.03 18.63
C LYS A 234 11.98 8.89 19.14
N TYR A 235 10.73 8.50 18.87
CA TYR A 235 9.56 9.27 19.29
C TYR A 235 8.96 8.81 20.62
N LEU A 236 9.27 7.58 21.07
CA LEU A 236 8.65 6.99 22.26
C LEU A 236 8.88 7.80 23.54
N GLY A 237 10.05 8.41 23.65
CA GLY A 237 10.41 9.26 24.81
C GLY A 237 9.70 10.61 24.86
N ASN A 238 9.09 11.04 23.75
CA ASN A 238 8.40 12.33 23.66
C ASN A 238 6.94 12.27 24.16
N LEU A 239 6.41 11.05 24.36
CA LEU A 239 5.01 10.82 24.70
C LEU A 239 4.86 10.49 26.19
N PRO A 240 3.74 10.92 26.84
CA PRO A 240 3.44 10.61 28.22
C PRO A 240 3.31 9.08 28.43
N ASP A 241 3.58 8.62 29.64
CA ASP A 241 3.50 7.19 29.96
C ASP A 241 2.04 6.68 30.04
N GLN A 242 1.14 7.54 30.45
CA GLN A 242 -0.29 7.24 30.45
C GLN A 242 -0.95 7.79 29.20
N PHE A 243 -1.79 6.97 28.59
CA PHE A 243 -2.54 7.38 27.39
C PHE A 243 -3.62 8.41 27.73
N SER A 244 -3.57 9.57 27.07
CA SER A 244 -4.61 10.61 27.12
C SER A 244 -4.68 11.33 25.79
N TYR A 245 -5.84 11.32 25.14
CA TYR A 245 -6.03 12.08 23.89
C TYR A 245 -5.85 13.59 24.10
N GLU A 246 -6.20 14.13 25.27
CA GLU A 246 -6.04 15.56 25.58
C GLU A 246 -4.56 15.96 25.62
N GLU A 247 -3.73 15.16 26.30
CA GLU A 247 -2.28 15.41 26.36
C GLU A 247 -1.63 15.23 24.99
N LEU A 248 -2.02 14.18 24.24
CA LEU A 248 -1.50 13.93 22.90
C LEU A 248 -1.89 15.05 21.92
N GLU A 249 -3.09 15.61 22.03
CA GLU A 249 -3.52 16.74 21.21
C GLU A 249 -2.70 18.00 21.48
N ALA A 250 -2.39 18.28 22.74
CA ALA A 250 -1.52 19.39 23.11
C ALA A 250 -0.09 19.22 22.54
N ILE A 251 0.44 17.99 22.59
CA ILE A 251 1.77 17.67 22.02
C ILE A 251 1.74 17.82 20.50
N ALA A 252 0.74 17.24 19.82
CA ALA A 252 0.61 17.31 18.37
C ALA A 252 0.45 18.75 17.86
N ARG A 253 -0.34 19.57 18.56
CA ARG A 253 -0.52 20.99 18.24
C ARG A 253 0.78 21.76 18.38
N LYS A 254 1.48 21.57 19.50
CA LYS A 254 2.78 22.22 19.74
C LYS A 254 3.81 21.83 18.67
N GLU A 255 3.89 20.53 18.34
CA GLU A 255 4.82 20.05 17.29
C GLU A 255 4.48 20.66 15.92
N GLY A 256 3.19 20.74 15.57
CA GLY A 256 2.73 21.40 14.36
C GLY A 256 3.08 22.89 14.32
N GLU A 257 2.85 23.63 15.42
CA GLU A 257 3.21 25.05 15.57
C GLU A 257 4.71 25.29 15.35
N GLU A 258 5.56 24.50 15.98
CA GLU A 258 7.02 24.64 15.91
C GLU A 258 7.57 24.31 14.51
N ASN A 259 6.91 23.43 13.78
CA ASN A 259 7.38 22.93 12.48
C ASN A 259 6.73 23.58 11.25
N THR A 260 5.87 24.60 11.40
CA THR A 260 5.21 25.28 10.26
C THR A 260 5.42 26.79 10.24
N THR A 261 6.58 27.27 10.69
CA THR A 261 6.86 28.70 10.96
C THR A 261 7.42 29.47 9.78
N ASN A 262 7.83 28.84 8.69
CA ASN A 262 8.65 29.47 7.64
C ASN A 262 7.93 29.62 6.28
N ASN A 263 6.62 29.34 6.24
CA ASN A 263 5.84 29.43 5.00
C ASN A 263 4.35 29.70 5.25
N ASP A 264 3.69 30.34 4.29
CA ASP A 264 2.28 30.71 4.40
C ASP A 264 1.32 29.54 4.11
N LEU A 265 1.83 28.43 3.55
CA LEU A 265 1.06 27.24 3.24
C LEU A 265 0.74 26.41 4.50
N GLY A 266 1.44 26.66 5.62
CA GLY A 266 1.29 25.88 6.85
C GLY A 266 1.77 24.44 6.73
N VAL A 267 2.69 24.17 5.79
CA VAL A 267 3.35 22.87 5.65
C VAL A 267 4.65 22.81 6.44
N ASP A 268 5.10 21.58 6.68
CA ASP A 268 6.34 21.32 7.42
C ASP A 268 7.54 22.12 6.86
N ASN A 269 8.32 22.74 7.75
CA ASN A 269 9.44 23.59 7.43
C ASN A 269 10.51 22.91 6.56
N HIS A 270 10.81 21.64 6.87
CA HIS A 270 11.79 20.86 6.13
C HIS A 270 11.26 20.50 4.73
N PHE A 271 9.99 20.07 4.65
CA PHE A 271 9.33 19.80 3.38
C PHE A 271 9.30 21.05 2.49
N TYR A 272 8.88 22.20 3.03
CA TYR A 272 8.88 23.47 2.31
C TYR A 272 10.25 23.81 1.74
N ASN A 273 11.29 23.83 2.58
CA ASN A 273 12.64 24.23 2.18
C ASN A 273 13.24 23.32 1.11
N ASN A 274 13.01 22.00 1.21
CA ASN A 274 13.68 21.02 0.36
C ASN A 274 12.89 20.65 -0.90
N GLN A 275 11.56 20.76 -0.87
CA GLN A 275 10.73 20.28 -1.97
C GLN A 275 9.89 21.36 -2.66
N LEU A 276 9.44 22.40 -1.96
CA LEU A 276 8.55 23.41 -2.54
C LEU A 276 9.23 24.73 -2.88
N LYS A 277 10.01 25.26 -1.98
CA LYS A 277 10.51 26.66 -2.02
C LYS A 277 11.14 27.06 -3.36
N LYS A 278 11.97 26.18 -3.92
CA LYS A 278 12.72 26.44 -5.16
C LYS A 278 11.81 26.60 -6.37
N ASP A 279 10.74 25.78 -6.43
CA ASP A 279 9.88 25.67 -7.60
C ASP A 279 8.45 26.16 -7.32
N LEU A 280 8.21 26.82 -6.18
CA LEU A 280 6.87 27.19 -5.71
C LEU A 280 6.07 27.92 -6.77
N LYS A 281 6.66 28.91 -7.45
CA LYS A 281 5.99 29.64 -8.54
C LYS A 281 5.47 28.78 -9.69
N LYS A 282 6.09 27.64 -9.96
CA LYS A 282 5.64 26.72 -11.01
C LYS A 282 4.32 26.04 -10.67
N TRP A 283 4.01 25.94 -9.38
CA TRP A 283 2.81 25.31 -8.87
C TRP A 283 1.59 26.25 -8.83
N GLU A 284 1.78 27.56 -8.94
CA GLU A 284 0.69 28.52 -8.93
C GLU A 284 -0.27 28.28 -10.10
N GLY A 285 -1.52 27.96 -9.77
CA GLY A 285 -2.57 27.64 -10.76
C GLY A 285 -2.32 26.39 -11.60
N SER A 286 -1.32 25.54 -11.26
CA SER A 286 -0.91 24.39 -12.08
C SER A 286 -1.94 23.27 -12.10
N GLN A 287 -2.81 23.18 -11.09
CA GLN A 287 -3.80 22.12 -10.94
C GLN A 287 -5.24 22.55 -11.28
N LYS A 288 -5.44 23.75 -11.81
CA LYS A 288 -6.77 24.28 -12.15
C LYS A 288 -7.57 23.44 -13.15
N ASN A 289 -6.89 22.63 -13.97
CA ASN A 289 -7.50 21.78 -14.98
C ASN A 289 -7.47 20.29 -14.60
N PHE A 290 -7.05 19.95 -13.37
CA PHE A 290 -7.06 18.57 -12.92
C PHE A 290 -8.49 18.06 -12.79
N ASN A 291 -8.68 16.81 -13.19
CA ASN A 291 -9.94 16.12 -13.07
C ASN A 291 -9.69 14.68 -12.63
N PHE A 292 -10.10 14.36 -11.42
CA PHE A 292 -9.94 13.02 -10.84
C PHE A 292 -11.18 12.13 -11.04
N LEU A 293 -12.24 12.63 -11.67
CA LEU A 293 -13.45 11.85 -11.93
C LEU A 293 -13.28 10.80 -13.03
N LYS A 294 -12.32 10.99 -13.94
CA LYS A 294 -12.02 10.06 -15.04
C LYS A 294 -10.65 9.45 -14.82
N SER A 295 -10.61 8.17 -14.50
CA SER A 295 -9.35 7.49 -14.20
C SER A 295 -9.46 5.97 -14.31
N PRO A 296 -8.44 5.28 -14.85
CA PRO A 296 -8.35 3.82 -14.77
C PRO A 296 -8.16 3.31 -13.34
N GLU A 297 -7.76 4.17 -12.40
CA GLU A 297 -7.58 3.81 -10.99
C GLU A 297 -8.87 3.32 -10.33
N TYR A 298 -10.07 3.77 -10.79
CA TYR A 298 -11.34 3.22 -10.32
C TYR A 298 -11.49 1.72 -10.59
N ASN A 299 -10.98 1.28 -11.74
CA ASN A 299 -11.01 -0.13 -12.10
C ASN A 299 -9.91 -0.91 -11.35
N ASP A 300 -8.74 -0.31 -11.14
CA ASP A 300 -7.65 -0.91 -10.36
C ASP A 300 -8.05 -1.01 -8.86
N LEU A 301 -8.76 -0.03 -8.31
CA LEU A 301 -9.38 -0.12 -6.98
C LEU A 301 -10.35 -1.30 -6.89
N GLN A 302 -11.14 -1.57 -7.96
CA GLN A 302 -12.05 -2.71 -7.96
C GLN A 302 -11.34 -4.05 -7.77
N LEU A 303 -10.10 -4.22 -8.28
CA LEU A 303 -9.29 -5.41 -8.01
C LEU A 303 -8.99 -5.57 -6.52
N VAL A 304 -8.65 -4.47 -5.85
CA VAL A 304 -8.39 -4.47 -4.39
C VAL A 304 -9.64 -4.85 -3.62
N LEU A 305 -10.80 -4.29 -4.00
CA LEU A 305 -12.08 -4.58 -3.36
C LEU A 305 -12.48 -6.04 -3.55
N ASP A 306 -12.32 -6.57 -4.77
CA ASP A 306 -12.57 -7.97 -5.09
C ASP A 306 -11.68 -8.90 -4.23
N GLN A 307 -10.40 -8.57 -4.06
CA GLN A 307 -9.51 -9.35 -3.21
C GLN A 307 -9.91 -9.29 -1.74
N PHE A 308 -10.29 -8.13 -1.20
CA PHE A 308 -10.80 -8.03 0.16
C PHE A 308 -12.08 -8.84 0.37
N ALA A 309 -12.99 -8.83 -0.61
CA ALA A 309 -14.22 -9.62 -0.56
C ALA A 309 -13.94 -11.12 -0.58
N LYS A 310 -13.06 -11.60 -1.48
CA LYS A 310 -12.64 -13.00 -1.57
C LYS A 310 -12.00 -13.50 -0.28
N SER A 311 -11.14 -12.70 0.32
CA SER A 311 -10.45 -13.02 1.58
C SER A 311 -11.29 -12.68 2.83
N LYS A 312 -12.51 -12.17 2.68
CA LYS A 312 -13.39 -11.75 3.79
C LYS A 312 -12.69 -10.81 4.78
N VAL A 313 -11.93 -9.88 4.27
CA VAL A 313 -11.20 -8.90 5.08
C VAL A 313 -12.18 -7.86 5.61
N ASN A 314 -12.20 -7.64 6.92
CA ASN A 314 -12.89 -6.49 7.48
C ASN A 314 -11.95 -5.28 7.39
N VAL A 315 -12.17 -4.43 6.40
CA VAL A 315 -11.30 -3.30 6.07
C VAL A 315 -11.95 -1.96 6.45
N ILE A 316 -11.15 -1.05 6.99
CA ILE A 316 -11.50 0.36 7.11
C ILE A 316 -10.77 1.17 6.04
N PHE A 317 -11.53 1.93 5.26
CA PHE A 317 -10.98 2.85 4.27
C PHE A 317 -10.81 4.23 4.89
N VAL A 318 -9.73 4.90 4.53
CA VAL A 318 -9.42 6.24 5.03
C VAL A 318 -9.21 7.18 3.85
N PHE A 319 -10.03 8.24 3.76
CA PHE A 319 -9.85 9.30 2.77
C PHE A 319 -9.02 10.43 3.36
N GLN A 320 -7.93 10.77 2.68
CA GLN A 320 -7.06 11.87 3.10
C GLN A 320 -7.55 13.21 2.57
N PRO A 321 -7.29 14.32 3.29
CA PRO A 321 -7.49 15.67 2.76
C PRO A 321 -6.32 16.12 1.89
N VAL A 322 -6.55 17.21 1.17
CA VAL A 322 -5.48 18.05 0.60
C VAL A 322 -5.39 19.30 1.45
N ASN A 323 -4.18 19.80 1.71
CA ASN A 323 -3.97 21.07 2.38
C ASN A 323 -4.74 22.19 1.64
N LYS A 324 -5.65 22.88 2.33
CA LYS A 324 -6.55 23.87 1.72
C LYS A 324 -5.80 25.03 1.09
N LYS A 325 -4.76 25.55 1.75
CA LYS A 325 -3.95 26.65 1.22
C LYS A 325 -3.16 26.22 -0.03
N TRP A 326 -2.77 24.94 -0.11
CA TRP A 326 -2.17 24.35 -1.29
C TRP A 326 -3.18 24.22 -2.43
N MET A 327 -4.40 23.77 -2.15
CA MET A 327 -5.48 23.74 -3.16
C MET A 327 -5.72 25.12 -3.74
N ASP A 328 -5.86 26.12 -2.89
CA ASP A 328 -6.08 27.51 -3.31
C ASP A 328 -4.92 28.04 -4.16
N TYR A 329 -3.68 27.75 -3.74
CA TYR A 329 -2.47 28.18 -4.45
C TYR A 329 -2.33 27.52 -5.81
N THR A 330 -2.60 26.22 -5.91
CA THR A 330 -2.47 25.47 -7.18
C THR A 330 -3.71 25.55 -8.05
N GLY A 331 -4.82 26.06 -7.53
CA GLY A 331 -6.11 26.13 -8.22
C GLY A 331 -6.81 24.79 -8.34
N LEU A 332 -6.47 23.79 -7.51
CA LEU A 332 -7.18 22.50 -7.47
C LEU A 332 -8.62 22.73 -6.99
N SER A 333 -9.60 22.29 -7.79
CA SER A 333 -11.02 22.45 -7.45
C SER A 333 -11.41 21.55 -6.27
N GLU A 334 -11.87 22.18 -5.19
CA GLU A 334 -12.42 21.47 -4.03
C GLU A 334 -13.71 20.72 -4.39
N GLU A 335 -14.57 21.31 -5.21
CA GLU A 335 -15.80 20.68 -5.69
C GLU A 335 -15.47 19.39 -6.48
N MET A 336 -14.55 19.45 -7.43
CA MET A 336 -14.10 18.26 -8.18
C MET A 336 -13.51 17.22 -7.24
N TYR A 337 -12.70 17.63 -6.26
CA TYR A 337 -12.11 16.73 -5.27
C TYR A 337 -13.19 16.01 -4.44
N GLN A 338 -14.20 16.73 -3.95
CA GLN A 338 -15.31 16.14 -3.19
C GLN A 338 -16.19 15.22 -4.04
N HIS A 339 -16.45 15.56 -5.31
CA HIS A 339 -17.14 14.65 -6.23
C HIS A 339 -16.34 13.36 -6.49
N THR A 340 -15.00 13.46 -6.50
CA THR A 340 -14.13 12.27 -6.58
C THR A 340 -14.30 11.38 -5.35
N VAL A 341 -14.31 11.99 -4.16
CA VAL A 341 -14.56 11.26 -2.90
C VAL A 341 -15.94 10.59 -2.92
N GLU A 342 -16.97 11.28 -3.39
CA GLU A 342 -18.32 10.72 -3.54
C GLU A 342 -18.35 9.53 -4.51
N LYS A 343 -17.65 9.61 -5.63
CA LYS A 343 -17.53 8.51 -6.61
C LYS A 343 -16.83 7.29 -6.00
N ILE A 344 -15.72 7.49 -5.30
CA ILE A 344 -15.02 6.41 -4.59
C ILE A 344 -15.92 5.81 -3.52
N ARG A 345 -16.56 6.64 -2.69
CA ARG A 345 -17.48 6.21 -1.63
C ARG A 345 -18.63 5.36 -2.20
N TYR A 346 -19.22 5.79 -3.31
CA TYR A 346 -20.28 5.01 -3.98
C TYR A 346 -19.77 3.63 -4.41
N GLN A 347 -18.59 3.56 -5.01
CA GLN A 347 -17.97 2.28 -5.40
C GLN A 347 -17.75 1.37 -4.19
N LEU A 348 -17.37 1.90 -3.04
CA LEU A 348 -17.22 1.15 -1.80
C LEU A 348 -18.58 0.71 -1.22
N GLU A 349 -19.44 1.66 -0.90
CA GLU A 349 -20.67 1.43 -0.13
C GLU A 349 -21.68 0.57 -0.90
N SER A 350 -21.78 0.73 -2.23
CA SER A 350 -22.67 -0.08 -3.07
C SER A 350 -22.28 -1.57 -3.10
N GLN A 351 -21.08 -1.91 -2.67
CA GLN A 351 -20.58 -3.29 -2.58
C GLN A 351 -20.44 -3.79 -1.12
N GLY A 352 -20.86 -2.98 -0.13
CA GLY A 352 -20.89 -3.37 1.28
C GLY A 352 -19.67 -2.93 2.08
N PHE A 353 -18.73 -2.15 1.52
CA PHE A 353 -17.59 -1.59 2.23
C PHE A 353 -17.99 -0.30 2.93
N THR A 354 -18.50 -0.41 4.16
CA THR A 354 -19.12 0.70 4.91
C THR A 354 -18.26 1.29 6.02
N ASN A 355 -17.13 0.67 6.36
CA ASN A 355 -16.21 1.24 7.34
C ASN A 355 -15.34 2.29 6.65
N ILE A 356 -15.69 3.55 6.78
CA ILE A 356 -15.00 4.68 6.13
C ILE A 356 -14.70 5.76 7.16
N ALA A 357 -13.43 6.13 7.28
CA ALA A 357 -12.94 7.31 7.97
C ALA A 357 -12.68 8.40 6.94
N ASP A 358 -13.53 9.39 6.86
CA ASP A 358 -13.47 10.45 5.85
C ASP A 358 -12.91 11.73 6.44
N PHE A 359 -11.67 12.04 6.10
CA PHE A 359 -10.98 13.28 6.46
C PHE A 359 -10.82 14.21 5.24
N SER A 360 -11.51 13.94 4.14
CA SER A 360 -11.32 14.69 2.88
C SER A 360 -11.63 16.18 2.98
N LYS A 361 -12.35 16.61 4.03
CA LYS A 361 -12.73 17.99 4.29
C LYS A 361 -11.88 18.68 5.35
N ASP A 362 -10.95 17.98 5.99
CA ASP A 362 -10.19 18.51 7.13
C ASP A 362 -8.88 19.19 6.70
N GLY A 363 -8.76 19.55 5.42
CA GLY A 363 -7.56 20.16 4.85
C GLY A 363 -7.26 21.60 5.30
N ASP A 364 -8.22 22.30 5.88
CA ASP A 364 -8.09 23.64 6.46
C ASP A 364 -7.83 23.63 7.98
N GLU A 365 -8.01 22.46 8.63
CA GLU A 365 -7.71 22.31 10.05
C GLU A 365 -6.21 22.50 10.31
N PRO A 366 -5.84 23.40 11.24
CA PRO A 366 -4.42 23.64 11.55
C PRO A 366 -3.71 22.36 11.99
N TYR A 367 -2.53 22.11 11.41
CA TYR A 367 -1.66 20.96 11.75
C TYR A 367 -2.27 19.57 11.48
N PHE A 368 -3.36 19.52 10.72
CA PHE A 368 -3.95 18.24 10.29
C PHE A 368 -3.13 17.59 9.17
N VAL A 369 -2.67 18.40 8.23
CA VAL A 369 -1.87 17.98 7.07
C VAL A 369 -0.43 18.44 7.27
N LYS A 370 0.52 17.50 7.15
CA LYS A 370 1.95 17.78 7.38
C LYS A 370 2.62 18.45 6.19
N ASP A 371 2.21 18.08 4.98
CA ASP A 371 2.71 18.68 3.75
C ASP A 371 1.54 19.12 2.85
N THR A 372 1.60 18.93 1.54
CA THR A 372 0.53 19.34 0.64
C THR A 372 -0.66 18.37 0.61
N ILE A 373 -0.45 17.08 0.98
CA ILE A 373 -1.40 16.01 0.75
C ILE A 373 -1.42 14.89 1.83
N HIS A 374 -0.48 14.87 2.75
CA HIS A 374 -0.37 13.80 3.73
C HIS A 374 -0.73 14.28 5.12
N ILE A 375 -1.52 13.51 5.82
CA ILE A 375 -1.83 13.75 7.24
C ILE A 375 -0.58 13.64 8.10
N GLY A 376 -0.58 14.35 9.21
CA GLY A 376 0.47 14.37 10.21
C GLY A 376 -0.08 14.91 11.54
N TRP A 377 0.71 15.03 12.55
CA TRP A 377 0.36 15.63 13.85
C TRP A 377 -1.10 15.38 14.29
N LEU A 378 -1.97 16.41 14.26
CA LEU A 378 -3.39 16.27 14.62
C LEU A 378 -4.15 15.34 13.69
N GLY A 379 -3.79 15.26 12.39
CA GLY A 379 -4.40 14.33 11.45
C GLY A 379 -4.13 12.87 11.82
N TRP A 380 -2.89 12.52 12.25
CA TRP A 380 -2.62 11.17 12.78
C TRP A 380 -3.39 10.87 14.06
N LEU A 381 -3.61 11.88 14.90
CA LEU A 381 -4.39 11.69 16.11
C LEU A 381 -5.89 11.50 15.80
N ALA A 382 -6.43 12.24 14.81
CA ALA A 382 -7.78 12.04 14.30
C ALA A 382 -7.93 10.64 13.67
N PHE A 383 -6.96 10.21 12.86
CA PHE A 383 -6.86 8.86 12.34
C PHE A 383 -6.92 7.83 13.47
N ASP A 384 -6.13 8.02 14.50
CA ASP A 384 -6.06 7.11 15.65
C ASP A 384 -7.39 7.00 16.41
N LYS A 385 -8.09 8.11 16.62
CA LYS A 385 -9.41 8.16 17.28
C LYS A 385 -10.46 7.29 16.58
N VAL A 386 -10.31 7.05 15.27
CA VAL A 386 -11.24 6.22 14.48
C VAL A 386 -10.70 4.81 14.24
N VAL A 387 -9.43 4.69 13.86
CA VAL A 387 -8.84 3.40 13.46
C VAL A 387 -8.51 2.52 14.67
N ASN A 388 -8.03 3.08 15.78
CA ASN A 388 -7.72 2.29 16.97
C ASN A 388 -8.94 1.55 17.56
N PRO A 389 -10.13 2.16 17.75
CA PRO A 389 -11.33 1.43 18.19
C PRO A 389 -11.73 0.32 17.21
N PHE A 390 -11.65 0.57 15.90
CA PHE A 390 -11.94 -0.44 14.88
C PHE A 390 -11.01 -1.64 14.99
N LEU A 391 -9.71 -1.42 15.14
CA LEU A 391 -8.72 -2.50 15.24
C LEU A 391 -8.73 -3.20 16.59
N SER A 392 -9.02 -2.48 17.68
CA SER A 392 -9.04 -3.05 19.02
C SER A 392 -10.26 -3.94 19.28
N ASN A 393 -11.34 -3.79 18.50
CA ASN A 393 -12.58 -4.54 18.60
C ASN A 393 -12.81 -5.36 17.30
N PRO A 394 -12.11 -6.48 17.11
CA PRO A 394 -12.25 -7.28 15.90
C PRO A 394 -13.69 -7.75 15.70
N THR A 395 -14.23 -7.50 14.54
CA THR A 395 -15.54 -7.98 14.07
C THR A 395 -15.36 -8.73 12.76
N THR A 396 -16.33 -9.58 12.45
CA THR A 396 -16.37 -10.26 11.13
C THR A 396 -16.55 -9.25 10.01
N ALA A 397 -16.02 -9.57 8.83
CA ALA A 397 -16.26 -8.78 7.64
C ALA A 397 -17.75 -8.69 7.30
N PRO A 398 -18.22 -7.56 6.76
CA PRO A 398 -19.54 -7.46 6.16
C PRO A 398 -19.74 -8.46 5.02
N ASN A 399 -20.99 -8.67 4.61
CA ASN A 399 -21.30 -9.45 3.42
C ASN A 399 -21.12 -8.56 2.18
N TYR A 400 -20.02 -8.76 1.46
CA TYR A 400 -19.70 -7.99 0.27
C TYR A 400 -20.47 -8.52 -0.96
N GLN A 401 -20.94 -7.60 -1.80
CA GLN A 401 -21.66 -7.89 -3.04
C GLN A 401 -20.94 -7.25 -4.22
N MET A 402 -19.99 -7.98 -4.80
CA MET A 402 -19.12 -7.44 -5.84
C MET A 402 -19.87 -7.17 -7.15
N ASN A 403 -19.57 -6.03 -7.78
CA ASN A 403 -20.18 -5.62 -9.04
C ASN A 403 -19.12 -5.45 -10.13
N ASN A 404 -19.10 -6.38 -11.10
CA ASN A 404 -18.11 -6.39 -12.18
C ASN A 404 -18.24 -5.20 -13.16
N ARG A 405 -19.33 -4.42 -13.11
CA ARG A 405 -19.44 -3.17 -13.90
C ARG A 405 -18.37 -2.15 -13.56
N PHE A 406 -17.84 -2.21 -12.33
CA PHE A 406 -16.74 -1.35 -11.91
C PHE A 406 -15.39 -1.68 -12.60
N PHE A 407 -15.30 -2.78 -13.35
CA PHE A 407 -14.17 -3.04 -14.27
C PHE A 407 -14.36 -2.41 -15.66
N SER A 408 -15.52 -1.79 -15.95
CA SER A 408 -15.79 -1.22 -17.27
C SER A 408 -15.09 0.11 -17.50
N GLN A 409 -14.80 0.42 -18.77
CA GLN A 409 -14.33 1.73 -19.20
C GLN A 409 -15.38 2.81 -18.91
N ASP A 410 -16.67 2.47 -19.01
CA ASP A 410 -17.77 3.40 -18.72
C ASP A 410 -17.70 3.91 -17.29
N TRP A 411 -17.34 3.06 -16.33
CA TRP A 411 -17.13 3.50 -14.93
C TRP A 411 -15.89 4.37 -14.79
N ALA A 412 -14.77 3.97 -15.39
CA ALA A 412 -13.54 4.75 -15.35
C ALA A 412 -13.73 6.18 -15.87
N ASP A 413 -14.51 6.33 -16.95
CA ASP A 413 -14.76 7.61 -17.65
C ASP A 413 -16.01 8.36 -17.13
N TYR A 414 -16.75 7.79 -16.18
CA TYR A 414 -17.99 8.39 -15.68
C TYR A 414 -17.70 9.62 -14.83
N ASP A 415 -18.26 10.76 -15.22
CA ASP A 415 -18.18 12.05 -14.52
C ASP A 415 -19.55 12.69 -14.28
N GLY A 416 -20.63 11.93 -14.50
CA GLY A 416 -22.01 12.37 -14.25
C GLY A 416 -22.43 12.23 -12.78
N ASN A 417 -23.73 12.46 -12.54
CA ASN A 417 -24.31 12.22 -11.22
C ASN A 417 -24.23 10.73 -10.88
N ILE A 418 -23.55 10.43 -9.79
CA ILE A 418 -23.27 9.06 -9.33
C ILE A 418 -24.55 8.21 -9.18
N LYS A 419 -25.68 8.82 -8.81
CA LYS A 419 -26.96 8.14 -8.65
C LYS A 419 -27.58 7.66 -9.97
N ASP A 420 -27.11 8.20 -11.08
CA ASP A 420 -27.59 7.87 -12.43
C ASP A 420 -26.78 6.77 -13.08
N PHE A 421 -25.68 6.32 -12.46
CA PHE A 421 -24.89 5.18 -12.94
C PHE A 421 -25.60 3.87 -12.62
N GLN A 422 -26.27 3.29 -13.66
CA GLN A 422 -27.03 2.04 -13.57
C GLN A 422 -26.29 0.84 -14.18
#